data_62c01eca288e27983908ebe3b68a1e83
#
_entry.id   62c01eca288e27983908ebe3b68a1e83
#
_cell.length_a   1.000
_cell.length_b   1.000
_cell.length_c   1.000
_cell.angle_alpha   90.00
_cell.angle_beta   90.00
_cell.angle_gamma   90.00
#
_symmetry.space_group_name_H-M   'P 1'
#
loop_
_entity.id
_entity.type
_entity.pdbx_description
1 polymer ?
#
loop_
_entity_poly.entity_id
_entity_poly.type
_entity_poly.pdbx_seq_one_letter_code
_entity_poly.pdbx_strand_id
1 'polypeptide(L)'
;MKIKTTILALVSLLFAFEGMAQVELPKGRNVNFGLQAHRGLSNQFPENTVLAFREAGKVPCFFGMETDVQMTKDGVLVCMHDYTIDRTTNGTGKVSDYTWKELRKFWIDGGTGWNDKYAQKLRIPTFKEYLKECKKANLVPYVELKLITPEGIKKTVEMLHKMGFEGKYVLTSFKWRYLKEAAKYSNAPLEFMHKRYTPEIVDKLKDVKNAVIRPMARRTTKELVDYCHSLGFIVECYGLPMRDAEYVNTLRSWGVKGGTCNDYQWLKLD
;
A
#
# COMPACT_ATOMS: atom_id res chain seq x y z
N MET A 1 -9.16 -10.97 53.04
CA MET A 1 -9.02 -11.54 51.71
C MET A 1 -8.94 -10.38 50.72
N LYS A 2 -7.72 -9.97 50.30
CA LYS A 2 -7.50 -8.80 49.44
C LYS A 2 -7.49 -9.24 47.98
N ILE A 3 -8.48 -8.80 47.21
CA ILE A 3 -8.56 -9.00 45.77
C ILE A 3 -7.57 -8.06 45.12
N LYS A 4 -6.53 -8.61 44.50
CA LYS A 4 -5.58 -7.86 43.66
C LYS A 4 -6.21 -7.67 42.29
N THR A 5 -6.69 -6.47 42.04
CA THR A 5 -7.12 -6.03 40.70
C THR A 5 -5.87 -5.81 39.85
N THR A 6 -5.58 -6.73 38.94
CA THR A 6 -4.51 -6.57 37.96
C THR A 6 -5.04 -5.64 36.87
N ILE A 7 -4.58 -4.39 36.89
CA ILE A 7 -4.82 -3.44 35.81
C ILE A 7 -3.96 -3.87 34.64
N LEU A 8 -4.61 -4.41 33.60
CA LEU A 8 -4.00 -4.63 32.29
C LEU A 8 -3.75 -3.27 31.67
N ALA A 9 -2.51 -2.77 31.75
CA ALA A 9 -2.11 -1.56 31.05
C ALA A 9 -2.14 -1.84 29.54
N LEU A 10 -3.15 -1.30 28.85
CA LEU A 10 -3.15 -1.14 27.41
C LEU A 10 -2.00 -0.20 27.07
N VAL A 11 -0.86 -0.75 26.65
CA VAL A 11 0.21 0.03 26.04
C VAL A 11 -0.26 0.39 24.63
N SER A 12 -1.01 1.49 24.52
CA SER A 12 -1.14 2.21 23.26
C SER A 12 0.23 2.83 22.99
N LEU A 13 1.03 2.21 22.10
CA LEU A 13 2.21 2.86 21.52
C LEU A 13 1.71 4.05 20.69
N LEU A 14 1.53 5.17 21.35
CA LEU A 14 1.37 6.48 20.73
C LEU A 14 2.73 6.82 20.10
N PHE A 15 2.83 6.65 18.78
CA PHE A 15 3.88 7.29 18.00
C PHE A 15 3.55 8.78 17.94
N ALA A 16 3.91 9.51 18.99
CA ALA A 16 3.81 10.96 19.05
C ALA A 16 4.98 11.55 18.26
N PHE A 17 4.76 11.80 16.97
CA PHE A 17 5.44 12.86 16.25
C PHE A 17 4.39 13.96 16.04
N GLU A 18 4.54 15.08 16.76
CA GLU A 18 3.68 16.24 16.60
C GLU A 18 3.77 16.73 15.15
N GLY A 19 2.64 16.68 14.43
CA GLY A 19 2.52 17.24 13.07
C GLY A 19 2.33 16.27 11.92
N MET A 20 2.48 14.95 12.10
CA MET A 20 2.24 13.98 11.03
C MET A 20 0.84 13.35 11.14
N ALA A 21 0.18 13.14 10.00
CA ALA A 21 -1.08 12.39 9.97
C ALA A 21 -0.82 10.95 10.42
N GLN A 22 -1.48 10.55 11.50
CA GLN A 22 -1.42 9.17 12.00
C GLN A 22 -2.51 8.36 11.31
N VAL A 23 -2.15 7.19 10.80
CA VAL A 23 -3.14 6.21 10.36
C VAL A 23 -3.67 5.50 11.60
N GLU A 24 -4.99 5.44 11.76
CA GLU A 24 -5.63 4.66 12.81
C GLU A 24 -5.26 3.18 12.68
N LEU A 25 -4.63 2.62 13.72
CA LEU A 25 -4.13 1.26 13.70
C LEU A 25 -5.28 0.24 13.70
N PRO A 26 -5.23 -0.80 12.85
CA PRO A 26 -6.22 -1.87 12.85
C PRO A 26 -6.18 -2.65 14.18
N LYS A 27 -7.31 -2.76 14.86
CA LYS A 27 -7.40 -3.53 16.10
C LYS A 27 -7.12 -5.01 15.85
N GLY A 28 -6.32 -5.63 16.71
CA GLY A 28 -6.03 -7.07 16.67
C GLY A 28 -5.00 -7.51 15.63
N ARG A 29 -4.24 -6.56 15.03
CA ARG A 29 -3.15 -6.87 14.11
C ARG A 29 -1.79 -6.53 14.73
N ASN A 30 -0.74 -7.31 14.36
CA ASN A 30 0.63 -6.98 14.78
C ASN A 30 1.10 -5.73 14.02
N VAL A 31 1.39 -4.66 14.78
CA VAL A 31 1.77 -3.35 14.24
C VAL A 31 3.23 -2.98 14.52
N ASN A 32 4.02 -3.89 15.07
CA ASN A 32 5.44 -3.62 15.38
C ASN A 32 6.28 -3.40 14.12
N PHE A 33 5.83 -3.97 12.98
CA PHE A 33 6.37 -3.72 11.67
C PHE A 33 5.21 -3.82 10.65
N GLY A 34 4.84 -2.69 10.04
CA GLY A 34 3.66 -2.56 9.18
C GLY A 34 3.83 -3.26 7.83
N LEU A 35 3.58 -4.56 7.76
CA LEU A 35 3.60 -5.28 6.49
C LEU A 35 2.38 -4.93 5.64
N GLN A 36 2.62 -4.64 4.36
CA GLN A 36 1.56 -4.44 3.38
C GLN A 36 1.60 -5.57 2.33
N ALA A 37 0.45 -6.20 2.09
CA ALA A 37 0.28 -7.18 1.04
C ALA A 37 0.32 -6.51 -0.33
N HIS A 38 1.41 -6.68 -1.08
CA HIS A 38 1.66 -6.03 -2.38
C HIS A 38 0.75 -6.59 -3.46
N ARG A 39 -0.19 -5.77 -3.96
CA ARG A 39 -1.25 -6.16 -4.92
C ARG A 39 -2.11 -7.32 -4.41
N GLY A 40 -2.37 -7.34 -3.08
CA GLY A 40 -2.91 -8.48 -2.37
C GLY A 40 -1.86 -9.56 -2.07
N LEU A 41 -2.27 -10.81 -1.87
CA LEU A 41 -1.34 -11.94 -1.66
C LEU A 41 -0.80 -12.44 -3.01
N SER A 42 -0.05 -11.58 -3.71
CA SER A 42 0.28 -11.75 -5.12
C SER A 42 1.32 -12.83 -5.42
N ASN A 43 2.01 -13.38 -4.42
CA ASN A 43 2.88 -14.54 -4.65
C ASN A 43 2.10 -15.86 -4.85
N GLN A 44 0.87 -15.92 -4.35
CA GLN A 44 0.04 -17.14 -4.34
C GLN A 44 -1.20 -17.01 -5.22
N PHE A 45 -1.67 -15.79 -5.44
CA PHE A 45 -2.90 -15.49 -6.19
C PHE A 45 -2.65 -14.36 -7.20
N PRO A 46 -3.35 -14.34 -8.33
CA PRO A 46 -3.12 -13.33 -9.36
C PRO A 46 -3.21 -11.90 -8.84
N GLU A 47 -2.15 -11.12 -9.09
CA GLU A 47 -1.99 -9.75 -8.60
C GLU A 47 -3.19 -8.84 -8.92
N ASN A 48 -3.47 -7.90 -8.01
CA ASN A 48 -4.54 -6.92 -8.19
C ASN A 48 -5.91 -7.55 -8.52
N THR A 49 -6.24 -8.70 -7.94
CA THR A 49 -7.57 -9.33 -8.09
C THR A 49 -8.33 -9.36 -6.76
N VAL A 50 -9.66 -9.43 -6.83
CA VAL A 50 -10.51 -9.60 -5.63
C VAL A 50 -10.12 -10.85 -4.85
N LEU A 51 -9.67 -11.91 -5.54
CA LEU A 51 -9.19 -13.13 -4.90
C LEU A 51 -7.91 -12.86 -4.09
N ALA A 52 -6.89 -12.23 -4.69
CA ALA A 52 -5.65 -11.90 -3.99
C ALA A 52 -5.89 -10.97 -2.78
N PHE A 53 -6.80 -10.02 -2.90
CA PHE A 53 -7.18 -9.11 -1.81
C PHE A 53 -7.87 -9.86 -0.67
N ARG A 54 -8.81 -10.74 -0.99
CA ARG A 54 -9.53 -11.56 -0.01
C ARG A 54 -8.59 -12.49 0.76
N GLU A 55 -7.69 -13.16 0.05
CA GLU A 55 -6.74 -14.07 0.66
C GLU A 55 -5.70 -13.33 1.52
N ALA A 56 -5.24 -12.14 1.09
CA ALA A 56 -4.41 -11.27 1.93
C ALA A 56 -5.13 -10.89 3.24
N GLY A 57 -6.43 -10.64 3.16
CA GLY A 57 -7.25 -10.30 4.34
C GLY A 57 -7.29 -11.37 5.43
N LYS A 58 -7.05 -12.62 5.08
CA LYS A 58 -7.01 -13.77 6.03
C LYS A 58 -5.69 -13.90 6.77
N VAL A 59 -4.64 -13.19 6.31
CA VAL A 59 -3.29 -13.30 6.87
C VAL A 59 -3.13 -12.32 8.05
N PRO A 60 -2.87 -12.80 9.28
CA PRO A 60 -2.87 -11.95 10.48
C PRO A 60 -1.74 -10.93 10.52
N CYS A 61 -0.58 -11.22 9.91
CA CYS A 61 0.59 -10.33 9.97
C CYS A 61 0.49 -9.11 9.04
N PHE A 62 -0.46 -9.04 8.12
CA PHE A 62 -0.63 -7.85 7.32
C PHE A 62 -1.34 -6.75 8.10
N PHE A 63 -0.72 -5.58 8.12
CA PHE A 63 -1.26 -4.33 8.61
C PHE A 63 -2.08 -3.61 7.54
N GLY A 64 -1.60 -3.63 6.30
CA GLY A 64 -2.20 -2.99 5.16
C GLY A 64 -2.28 -3.90 3.93
N MET A 65 -3.02 -3.44 2.98
CA MET A 65 -3.14 -4.05 1.66
C MET A 65 -2.88 -2.99 0.60
N GLU A 66 -1.98 -3.31 -0.32
CA GLU A 66 -1.59 -2.38 -1.36
C GLU A 66 -2.26 -2.72 -2.69
N THR A 67 -2.56 -1.70 -3.49
CA THR A 67 -3.06 -1.82 -4.86
C THR A 67 -2.65 -0.62 -5.70
N ASP A 68 -2.62 -0.83 -7.01
CA ASP A 68 -2.32 0.17 -8.03
C ASP A 68 -3.61 0.72 -8.63
N VAL A 69 -3.87 2.04 -8.53
CA VAL A 69 -5.09 2.64 -9.05
C VAL A 69 -4.85 3.37 -10.36
N GLN A 70 -5.67 3.06 -11.35
CA GLN A 70 -5.78 3.75 -12.62
C GLN A 70 -7.23 4.12 -12.92
N MET A 71 -7.46 4.93 -13.96
CA MET A 71 -8.80 5.37 -14.35
C MET A 71 -9.09 5.00 -15.80
N THR A 72 -10.26 4.40 -16.05
CA THR A 72 -10.77 4.10 -17.39
C THR A 72 -11.16 5.38 -18.14
N LYS A 73 -11.42 5.23 -19.45
CA LYS A 73 -11.88 6.33 -20.33
C LYS A 73 -13.15 7.03 -19.83
N ASP A 74 -14.07 6.28 -19.23
CA ASP A 74 -15.32 6.78 -18.67
C ASP A 74 -15.25 7.11 -17.17
N GLY A 75 -14.02 7.19 -16.61
CA GLY A 75 -13.77 7.70 -15.26
C GLY A 75 -14.02 6.70 -14.13
N VAL A 76 -14.06 5.40 -14.41
CA VAL A 76 -14.11 4.36 -13.37
C VAL A 76 -12.71 4.06 -12.85
N LEU A 77 -12.54 4.02 -11.53
CA LEU A 77 -11.27 3.65 -10.89
C LEU A 77 -11.15 2.13 -10.84
N VAL A 78 -10.01 1.59 -11.30
CA VAL A 78 -9.72 0.16 -11.40
C VAL A 78 -8.35 -0.17 -10.81
N CYS A 79 -8.15 -1.44 -10.42
CA CYS A 79 -6.89 -1.93 -9.86
C CYS A 79 -6.06 -2.60 -10.96
N MET A 80 -4.97 -1.95 -11.39
CA MET A 80 -4.08 -2.45 -12.44
C MET A 80 -2.70 -1.81 -12.32
N HIS A 81 -1.64 -2.63 -12.30
CA HIS A 81 -0.27 -2.12 -12.15
C HIS A 81 0.25 -1.47 -13.43
N ASP A 82 0.23 -2.20 -14.54
CA ASP A 82 0.79 -1.72 -15.80
C ASP A 82 -0.15 -0.72 -16.47
N TYR A 83 0.40 0.18 -17.25
CA TYR A 83 -0.40 1.16 -17.99
C TYR A 83 -1.26 0.50 -19.06
N THR A 84 -0.83 -0.67 -19.54
CA THR A 84 -1.56 -1.51 -20.49
C THR A 84 -2.04 -2.79 -19.79
N ILE A 85 -3.03 -3.44 -20.37
CA ILE A 85 -3.61 -4.68 -19.84
C ILE A 85 -2.93 -5.94 -20.35
N ASP A 86 -1.93 -5.81 -21.22
CA ASP A 86 -1.31 -6.88 -22.02
C ASP A 86 -0.67 -8.00 -21.19
N ARG A 87 0.03 -7.65 -20.10
CA ARG A 87 0.78 -8.63 -19.29
C ARG A 87 -0.11 -9.50 -18.40
N THR A 88 -1.24 -8.98 -18.01
CA THR A 88 -2.06 -9.61 -16.96
C THR A 88 -3.42 -10.06 -17.45
N THR A 89 -3.80 -9.73 -18.70
CA THR A 89 -5.11 -10.09 -19.24
C THR A 89 -5.00 -10.60 -20.67
N ASN A 90 -6.08 -11.23 -21.17
CA ASN A 90 -6.22 -11.63 -22.56
C ASN A 90 -6.50 -10.48 -23.54
N GLY A 91 -6.45 -9.23 -23.07
CA GLY A 91 -6.61 -8.04 -23.88
C GLY A 91 -5.27 -7.33 -24.13
N THR A 92 -5.31 -6.26 -24.95
CA THR A 92 -4.16 -5.41 -25.27
C THR A 92 -4.56 -3.94 -25.19
N GLY A 93 -3.60 -3.03 -24.97
CA GLY A 93 -3.85 -1.60 -24.96
C GLY A 93 -3.92 -0.99 -23.56
N LYS A 94 -4.12 0.33 -23.50
CA LYS A 94 -4.07 1.08 -22.24
C LYS A 94 -5.39 0.98 -21.49
N VAL A 95 -5.34 0.98 -20.16
CA VAL A 95 -6.53 1.05 -19.30
C VAL A 95 -7.39 2.28 -19.67
N SER A 96 -6.77 3.42 -19.94
CA SER A 96 -7.44 4.68 -20.30
C SER A 96 -8.14 4.69 -21.66
N ASP A 97 -7.87 3.70 -22.52
CA ASP A 97 -8.49 3.63 -23.85
C ASP A 97 -9.87 2.94 -23.80
N TYR A 98 -10.16 2.22 -22.72
CA TYR A 98 -11.38 1.45 -22.52
C TYR A 98 -12.34 2.13 -21.55
N THR A 99 -13.64 2.02 -21.83
CA THR A 99 -14.68 2.20 -20.82
C THR A 99 -14.69 1.00 -19.87
N TRP A 100 -15.25 1.17 -18.66
CA TRP A 100 -15.40 0.06 -17.73
C TRP A 100 -16.21 -1.11 -18.33
N LYS A 101 -17.24 -0.80 -19.11
CA LYS A 101 -18.08 -1.82 -19.79
C LYS A 101 -17.27 -2.67 -20.76
N GLU A 102 -16.27 -2.10 -21.41
CA GLU A 102 -15.35 -2.82 -22.30
C GLU A 102 -14.27 -3.57 -21.50
N LEU A 103 -13.61 -2.88 -20.56
CA LEU A 103 -12.50 -3.42 -19.79
C LEU A 103 -12.89 -4.67 -19.00
N ARG A 104 -14.06 -4.72 -18.40
CA ARG A 104 -14.57 -5.86 -17.62
C ARG A 104 -14.82 -7.13 -18.42
N LYS A 105 -14.76 -7.07 -19.74
CA LYS A 105 -14.91 -8.26 -20.60
C LYS A 105 -13.62 -9.08 -20.64
N PHE A 106 -12.47 -8.44 -20.47
CA PHE A 106 -11.19 -9.14 -20.41
C PHE A 106 -11.06 -9.91 -19.09
N TRP A 107 -10.41 -11.05 -19.14
CA TRP A 107 -10.09 -11.87 -17.97
C TRP A 107 -8.60 -11.88 -17.69
N ILE A 108 -8.25 -12.14 -16.43
CA ILE A 108 -6.86 -12.28 -16.01
C ILE A 108 -6.32 -13.60 -16.55
N ASP A 109 -5.20 -13.55 -17.27
CA ASP A 109 -4.51 -14.71 -17.85
C ASP A 109 -3.00 -14.66 -17.72
N GLY A 110 -2.48 -13.75 -16.89
CA GLY A 110 -1.06 -13.58 -16.64
C GLY A 110 -0.75 -12.82 -15.36
N GLY A 111 0.51 -12.42 -15.23
CA GLY A 111 0.99 -11.64 -14.09
C GLY A 111 1.46 -12.48 -12.91
N THR A 112 1.87 -11.81 -11.83
CA THR A 112 2.38 -12.46 -10.63
C THR A 112 1.27 -13.30 -9.98
N GLY A 113 1.59 -14.52 -9.57
CA GLY A 113 0.68 -15.44 -8.88
C GLY A 113 -0.40 -16.09 -9.76
N TRP A 114 -0.38 -15.80 -11.06
CA TRP A 114 -1.29 -16.45 -12.00
C TRP A 114 -0.87 -17.89 -12.30
N ASN A 115 -1.86 -18.75 -12.57
CA ASN A 115 -1.69 -20.10 -13.12
C ASN A 115 -3.00 -20.56 -13.78
N ASP A 116 -2.97 -21.66 -14.54
CA ASP A 116 -4.09 -22.12 -15.38
C ASP A 116 -5.39 -22.38 -14.63
N LYS A 117 -5.34 -22.71 -13.33
CA LYS A 117 -6.57 -22.91 -12.52
C LYS A 117 -7.45 -21.66 -12.43
N TYR A 118 -6.88 -20.48 -12.72
CA TYR A 118 -7.60 -19.19 -12.72
C TYR A 118 -8.10 -18.75 -14.11
N ALA A 119 -7.75 -19.52 -15.18
CA ALA A 119 -8.10 -19.17 -16.54
C ALA A 119 -9.58 -18.80 -16.68
N GLN A 120 -9.86 -17.67 -17.31
CA GLN A 120 -11.19 -17.08 -17.57
C GLN A 120 -12.07 -16.78 -16.34
N LYS A 121 -11.62 -17.05 -15.11
CA LYS A 121 -12.42 -16.90 -13.88
C LYS A 121 -12.33 -15.51 -13.26
N LEU A 122 -11.21 -14.83 -13.41
CA LEU A 122 -10.94 -13.56 -12.74
C LEU A 122 -11.03 -12.39 -13.71
N ARG A 123 -11.37 -11.22 -13.18
CA ARG A 123 -11.50 -9.96 -13.92
C ARG A 123 -10.72 -8.87 -13.22
N ILE A 124 -10.41 -7.80 -13.95
CA ILE A 124 -9.85 -6.57 -13.38
C ILE A 124 -10.87 -6.04 -12.36
N PRO A 125 -10.49 -5.80 -11.09
CA PRO A 125 -11.42 -5.25 -10.11
C PRO A 125 -11.56 -3.73 -10.26
N THR A 126 -12.69 -3.22 -9.83
CA THR A 126 -12.82 -1.79 -9.52
C THR A 126 -12.12 -1.48 -8.18
N PHE A 127 -11.69 -0.24 -8.03
CA PHE A 127 -11.14 0.24 -6.76
C PHE A 127 -12.14 0.10 -5.59
N LYS A 128 -13.44 0.23 -5.87
CA LYS A 128 -14.49 -0.02 -4.87
C LYS A 128 -14.53 -1.47 -4.38
N GLU A 129 -14.25 -2.45 -5.23
CA GLU A 129 -14.18 -3.87 -4.83
C GLU A 129 -12.97 -4.12 -3.94
N TYR A 130 -11.80 -3.55 -4.25
CA TYR A 130 -10.63 -3.58 -3.37
C TYR A 130 -10.94 -2.98 -2.00
N LEU A 131 -11.53 -1.79 -1.92
CA LEU A 131 -11.88 -1.15 -0.65
C LEU A 131 -12.87 -1.98 0.18
N LYS A 132 -13.79 -2.71 -0.47
CA LYS A 132 -14.66 -3.66 0.25
C LYS A 132 -13.87 -4.78 0.92
N GLU A 133 -12.85 -5.33 0.26
CA GLU A 133 -12.02 -6.38 0.85
C GLU A 133 -11.13 -5.82 1.99
N CYS A 134 -10.57 -4.60 1.84
CA CYS A 134 -9.89 -3.91 2.94
C CYS A 134 -10.80 -3.75 4.17
N LYS A 135 -12.04 -3.30 3.95
CA LYS A 135 -13.02 -3.09 5.03
C LYS A 135 -13.38 -4.37 5.76
N LYS A 136 -13.64 -5.46 5.01
CA LYS A 136 -13.94 -6.78 5.57
C LYS A 136 -12.79 -7.32 6.42
N ALA A 137 -11.57 -7.12 5.95
CA ALA A 137 -10.35 -7.61 6.59
C ALA A 137 -9.82 -6.70 7.70
N ASN A 138 -10.39 -5.52 7.88
CA ASN A 138 -9.85 -4.47 8.77
C ASN A 138 -8.36 -4.18 8.46
N LEU A 139 -8.04 -3.95 7.18
CA LEU A 139 -6.72 -3.59 6.69
C LEU A 139 -6.68 -2.14 6.24
N VAL A 140 -5.54 -1.48 6.45
CA VAL A 140 -5.28 -0.13 5.93
C VAL A 140 -5.09 -0.20 4.41
N PRO A 141 -5.86 0.55 3.61
CA PRO A 141 -5.60 0.70 2.19
C PRO A 141 -4.31 1.47 1.93
N TYR A 142 -3.37 0.85 1.22
CA TYR A 142 -2.20 1.49 0.63
C TYR A 142 -2.44 1.64 -0.87
N VAL A 143 -2.54 2.87 -1.35
CA VAL A 143 -3.06 3.16 -2.70
C VAL A 143 -1.97 3.80 -3.55
N GLU A 144 -1.40 3.04 -4.49
CA GLU A 144 -0.46 3.60 -5.46
C GLU A 144 -1.23 4.33 -6.58
N LEU A 145 -0.98 5.63 -6.70
CA LEU A 145 -1.47 6.45 -7.81
C LEU A 145 -0.58 6.24 -9.03
N LYS A 146 -1.06 5.46 -10.02
CA LYS A 146 -0.29 5.09 -11.23
C LYS A 146 -0.47 6.10 -12.38
N LEU A 147 -1.12 5.72 -13.45
CA LEU A 147 -1.48 6.62 -14.54
C LEU A 147 -2.88 7.17 -14.32
N ILE A 148 -2.97 8.34 -13.70
CA ILE A 148 -4.23 8.91 -13.26
C ILE A 148 -4.22 10.44 -13.45
N THR A 149 -5.38 11.00 -13.81
CA THR A 149 -5.57 12.45 -13.94
C THR A 149 -5.78 13.11 -12.58
N PRO A 150 -5.64 14.45 -12.46
CA PRO A 150 -6.00 15.18 -11.24
C PRO A 150 -7.44 14.88 -10.78
N GLU A 151 -8.39 14.79 -11.69
CA GLU A 151 -9.77 14.40 -11.40
C GLU A 151 -9.85 12.97 -10.83
N GLY A 152 -9.10 12.03 -11.40
CA GLY A 152 -9.03 10.65 -10.91
C GLY A 152 -8.41 10.57 -9.51
N ILE A 153 -7.40 11.40 -9.21
CA ILE A 153 -6.83 11.50 -7.86
C ILE A 153 -7.90 11.99 -6.86
N LYS A 154 -8.62 13.06 -7.21
CA LYS A 154 -9.72 13.57 -6.40
C LYS A 154 -10.78 12.49 -6.16
N LYS A 155 -11.24 11.81 -7.22
CA LYS A 155 -12.20 10.70 -7.13
C LYS A 155 -11.69 9.55 -6.24
N THR A 156 -10.38 9.26 -6.27
CA THR A 156 -9.77 8.23 -5.41
C THR A 156 -9.94 8.60 -3.94
N VAL A 157 -9.59 9.83 -3.56
CA VAL A 157 -9.74 10.33 -2.18
C VAL A 157 -11.21 10.36 -1.77
N GLU A 158 -12.09 10.90 -2.59
CA GLU A 158 -13.54 10.94 -2.33
C GLU A 158 -14.13 9.53 -2.11
N MET A 159 -13.69 8.54 -2.88
CA MET A 159 -14.13 7.15 -2.70
C MET A 159 -13.63 6.56 -1.39
N LEU A 160 -12.38 6.81 -1.00
CA LEU A 160 -11.84 6.40 0.30
C LEU A 160 -12.68 6.98 1.45
N HIS A 161 -12.97 8.28 1.44
CA HIS A 161 -13.81 8.92 2.46
C HIS A 161 -15.24 8.36 2.45
N LYS A 162 -15.87 8.26 1.28
CA LYS A 162 -17.23 7.69 1.13
C LYS A 162 -17.33 6.24 1.64
N MET A 163 -16.26 5.48 1.55
CA MET A 163 -16.20 4.09 2.04
C MET A 163 -15.84 3.97 3.54
N GLY A 164 -15.58 5.11 4.22
CA GLY A 164 -15.31 5.19 5.65
C GLY A 164 -13.84 4.94 6.01
N PHE A 165 -12.91 5.28 5.12
CA PHE A 165 -11.47 5.19 5.34
C PHE A 165 -10.81 6.53 5.67
N GLU A 166 -11.57 7.60 5.92
CA GLU A 166 -10.98 8.89 6.32
C GLU A 166 -10.06 8.70 7.54
N GLY A 167 -8.82 9.20 7.46
CA GLY A 167 -7.78 8.97 8.47
C GLY A 167 -7.19 7.55 8.54
N LYS A 168 -7.61 6.64 7.65
CA LYS A 168 -7.28 5.20 7.70
C LYS A 168 -6.72 4.65 6.39
N TYR A 169 -6.00 5.44 5.63
CA TYR A 169 -5.37 5.01 4.38
C TYR A 169 -4.06 5.75 4.14
N VAL A 170 -3.26 5.24 3.22
CA VAL A 170 -1.99 5.81 2.79
C VAL A 170 -2.02 5.96 1.27
N LEU A 171 -1.54 7.10 0.76
CA LEU A 171 -1.35 7.33 -0.66
C LEU A 171 0.12 7.22 -1.00
N THR A 172 0.43 6.45 -2.04
CA THR A 172 1.80 6.24 -2.47
C THR A 172 1.97 6.48 -3.97
N SER A 173 3.11 6.95 -4.41
CA SER A 173 3.44 7.11 -5.83
C SER A 173 4.93 7.32 -6.08
N PHE A 174 5.41 6.88 -7.24
CA PHE A 174 6.70 7.30 -7.80
C PHE A 174 6.68 8.69 -8.42
N LYS A 175 5.50 9.31 -8.53
CA LYS A 175 5.32 10.64 -9.13
C LYS A 175 4.92 11.63 -8.06
N TRP A 176 5.88 12.39 -7.56
CA TRP A 176 5.65 13.40 -6.54
C TRP A 176 4.49 14.37 -6.86
N ARG A 177 4.33 14.72 -8.14
CA ARG A 177 3.21 15.57 -8.58
C ARG A 177 1.83 15.01 -8.26
N TYR A 178 1.67 13.67 -8.22
CA TYR A 178 0.39 13.03 -7.87
C TYR A 178 0.11 13.15 -6.38
N LEU A 179 1.14 13.01 -5.55
CA LEU A 179 1.01 13.18 -4.09
C LEU A 179 0.70 14.64 -3.74
N LYS A 180 1.36 15.61 -4.40
CA LYS A 180 1.01 17.03 -4.25
C LYS A 180 -0.44 17.34 -4.66
N GLU A 181 -0.93 16.71 -5.71
CA GLU A 181 -2.34 16.86 -6.10
C GLU A 181 -3.27 16.25 -5.05
N ALA A 182 -2.95 15.03 -4.56
CA ALA A 182 -3.73 14.36 -3.54
C ALA A 182 -3.79 15.13 -2.20
N ALA A 183 -2.71 15.83 -1.84
CA ALA A 183 -2.63 16.68 -0.65
C ALA A 183 -3.67 17.80 -0.61
N LYS A 184 -4.24 18.17 -1.75
CA LYS A 184 -5.32 19.17 -1.82
C LYS A 184 -6.66 18.64 -1.26
N TYR A 185 -6.81 17.34 -1.20
CA TYR A 185 -8.07 16.66 -0.86
C TYR A 185 -7.95 15.77 0.39
N SER A 186 -6.73 15.56 0.91
CA SER A 186 -6.44 14.57 1.95
C SER A 186 -5.33 15.03 2.89
N ASN A 187 -5.47 14.69 4.17
CA ASN A 187 -4.40 14.78 5.17
C ASN A 187 -3.75 13.41 5.46
N ALA A 188 -3.96 12.39 4.61
CA ALA A 188 -3.35 11.08 4.78
C ALA A 188 -1.82 11.14 4.61
N PRO A 189 -1.07 10.16 5.14
CA PRO A 189 0.35 9.99 4.82
C PRO A 189 0.57 9.89 3.31
N LEU A 190 1.59 10.59 2.81
CA LEU A 190 1.96 10.68 1.41
C LEU A 190 3.32 10.02 1.20
N GLU A 191 3.33 8.78 0.77
CA GLU A 191 4.55 8.01 0.57
C GLU A 191 5.14 8.27 -0.81
N PHE A 192 6.25 8.97 -0.84
CA PHE A 192 7.00 9.13 -2.07
C PHE A 192 7.93 7.94 -2.27
N MET A 193 7.68 7.14 -3.30
CA MET A 193 8.55 6.05 -3.69
C MET A 193 9.68 6.54 -4.59
N HIS A 194 10.92 6.20 -4.23
CA HIS A 194 12.07 6.50 -5.07
C HIS A 194 13.10 5.37 -5.03
N LYS A 195 13.64 5.01 -6.22
CA LYS A 195 14.58 3.87 -6.33
C LYS A 195 15.93 4.15 -5.65
N ARG A 196 16.38 5.40 -5.63
CA ARG A 196 17.65 5.83 -5.03
C ARG A 196 17.45 7.17 -4.36
N TYR A 197 17.19 7.15 -3.08
CA TYR A 197 17.14 8.35 -2.29
C TYR A 197 18.55 8.94 -2.09
N THR A 198 18.62 10.27 -2.13
CA THR A 198 19.78 11.07 -1.74
C THR A 198 19.32 12.12 -0.73
N PRO A 199 20.23 12.71 0.07
CA PRO A 199 19.87 13.79 0.98
C PRO A 199 19.09 14.92 0.30
N GLU A 200 19.46 15.30 -0.93
CA GLU A 200 18.80 16.38 -1.67
C GLU A 200 17.35 16.05 -2.04
N ILE A 201 17.03 14.76 -2.25
CA ILE A 201 15.65 14.32 -2.49
C ILE A 201 14.85 14.38 -1.20
N VAL A 202 15.43 13.95 -0.08
CA VAL A 202 14.80 14.02 1.24
C VAL A 202 14.54 15.47 1.63
N ASP A 203 15.52 16.35 1.41
CA ASP A 203 15.43 17.77 1.73
C ASP A 203 14.27 18.48 1.03
N LYS A 204 13.96 18.09 -0.21
CA LYS A 204 12.82 18.64 -0.96
C LYS A 204 11.46 18.29 -0.35
N LEU A 205 11.43 17.35 0.59
CA LEU A 205 10.20 16.89 1.24
C LEU A 205 10.01 17.52 2.63
N LYS A 206 10.97 18.27 3.16
CA LYS A 206 10.93 18.84 4.53
C LYS A 206 9.69 19.68 4.82
N ASP A 207 9.25 20.45 3.82
CA ASP A 207 8.10 21.35 3.97
C ASP A 207 6.77 20.68 3.59
N VAL A 208 6.79 19.37 3.33
CA VAL A 208 5.60 18.65 2.93
C VAL A 208 4.98 17.97 4.13
N LYS A 209 3.84 18.49 4.55
CA LYS A 209 3.06 17.88 5.62
C LYS A 209 2.70 16.43 5.25
N ASN A 210 2.90 15.52 6.21
CA ASN A 210 2.58 14.09 6.09
C ASN A 210 3.39 13.30 5.05
N ALA A 211 4.54 13.82 4.59
CA ALA A 211 5.43 13.07 3.73
C ALA A 211 6.08 11.90 4.47
N VAL A 212 6.10 10.74 3.82
CA VAL A 212 6.77 9.52 4.27
C VAL A 212 7.80 9.13 3.23
N ILE A 213 9.00 8.78 3.68
CA ILE A 213 10.10 8.37 2.81
C ILE A 213 9.95 6.87 2.51
N ARG A 214 9.84 6.52 1.22
CA ARG A 214 9.63 5.13 0.81
C ARG A 214 10.68 4.66 -0.21
N PRO A 215 11.89 4.31 0.25
CA PRO A 215 12.96 3.79 -0.59
C PRO A 215 12.71 2.33 -0.99
N MET A 216 13.42 1.90 -2.05
CA MET A 216 13.55 0.49 -2.38
C MET A 216 14.31 -0.25 -1.27
N ALA A 217 13.74 -1.32 -0.70
CA ALA A 217 14.33 -2.02 0.44
C ALA A 217 15.81 -2.35 0.25
N ARG A 218 16.18 -3.04 -0.84
CA ARG A 218 17.58 -3.42 -1.13
C ARG A 218 18.54 -2.26 -1.44
N ARG A 219 18.07 -1.02 -1.42
CA ARG A 219 18.89 0.19 -1.61
C ARG A 219 18.80 1.13 -0.41
N THR A 220 18.17 0.69 0.64
CA THR A 220 18.08 1.41 1.90
C THR A 220 19.34 1.14 2.71
N THR A 221 19.96 2.20 3.23
CA THR A 221 21.13 2.14 4.09
C THR A 221 20.80 2.73 5.45
N LYS A 222 21.60 2.38 6.46
CA LYS A 222 21.41 2.94 7.80
C LYS A 222 21.58 4.45 7.81
N GLU A 223 22.56 4.97 7.07
CA GLU A 223 22.83 6.39 6.97
C GLU A 223 21.64 7.16 6.40
N LEU A 224 20.96 6.60 5.37
CA LEU A 224 19.75 7.20 4.82
C LEU A 224 18.63 7.23 5.88
N VAL A 225 18.43 6.13 6.58
CA VAL A 225 17.37 6.03 7.60
C VAL A 225 17.64 7.01 8.75
N ASP A 226 18.87 7.06 9.26
CA ASP A 226 19.28 7.99 10.31
C ASP A 226 19.09 9.45 9.87
N TYR A 227 19.45 9.77 8.62
CA TYR A 227 19.24 11.11 8.05
C TYR A 227 17.75 11.47 7.99
N CYS A 228 16.91 10.57 7.50
CA CYS A 228 15.45 10.78 7.46
C CYS A 228 14.89 11.01 8.87
N HIS A 229 15.30 10.19 9.84
CA HIS A 229 14.85 10.32 11.23
C HIS A 229 15.32 11.63 11.88
N SER A 230 16.55 12.10 11.58
CA SER A 230 17.04 13.38 12.08
C SER A 230 16.19 14.58 11.62
N LEU A 231 15.46 14.41 10.52
CA LEU A 231 14.52 15.38 9.96
C LEU A 231 13.06 15.12 10.35
N GLY A 232 12.81 14.12 11.20
CA GLY A 232 11.45 13.76 11.67
C GLY A 232 10.64 12.90 10.69
N PHE A 233 11.22 12.39 9.60
CA PHE A 233 10.50 11.54 8.66
C PHE A 233 10.32 10.12 9.16
N ILE A 234 9.16 9.53 8.84
CA ILE A 234 8.96 8.08 8.89
C ILE A 234 9.57 7.45 7.63
N VAL A 235 10.20 6.28 7.79
CA VAL A 235 10.72 5.48 6.68
C VAL A 235 9.97 4.16 6.61
N GLU A 236 9.35 3.89 5.46
CA GLU A 236 8.83 2.58 5.07
C GLU A 236 9.48 2.14 3.76
N CYS A 237 9.60 0.85 3.50
CA CYS A 237 10.24 0.37 2.28
C CYS A 237 9.23 -0.22 1.28
N TYR A 238 9.51 -0.13 -0.01
CA TYR A 238 8.83 -0.98 -0.99
C TYR A 238 9.73 -2.11 -1.45
N GLY A 239 9.12 -3.24 -1.84
CA GLY A 239 9.82 -4.40 -2.35
C GLY A 239 10.73 -5.06 -1.31
N LEU A 240 10.16 -5.39 -0.13
CA LEU A 240 10.89 -6.19 0.86
C LEU A 240 11.36 -7.50 0.21
N PRO A 241 12.62 -7.90 0.42
CA PRO A 241 13.17 -9.10 -0.20
C PRO A 241 12.45 -10.33 0.33
N MET A 242 11.98 -11.18 -0.58
CA MET A 242 11.41 -12.47 -0.22
C MET A 242 12.52 -13.42 0.28
N ARG A 243 12.23 -14.20 1.32
CA ARG A 243 13.11 -15.23 1.90
C ARG A 243 14.44 -14.71 2.46
N ASP A 244 14.43 -13.46 2.94
CA ASP A 244 15.59 -12.81 3.53
C ASP A 244 15.18 -12.10 4.84
N ALA A 245 14.77 -12.91 5.82
CA ALA A 245 14.30 -12.40 7.12
C ALA A 245 15.39 -11.62 7.87
N GLU A 246 16.65 -12.01 7.73
CA GLU A 246 17.79 -11.33 8.36
C GLU A 246 17.89 -9.88 7.86
N TYR A 247 17.77 -9.67 6.54
CA TYR A 247 17.80 -8.33 5.98
C TYR A 247 16.59 -7.48 6.43
N VAL A 248 15.40 -8.07 6.49
CA VAL A 248 14.22 -7.36 7.00
C VAL A 248 14.38 -7.00 8.48
N ASN A 249 14.93 -7.89 9.30
CA ASN A 249 15.25 -7.58 10.69
C ASN A 249 16.32 -6.48 10.80
N THR A 250 17.30 -6.45 9.91
CA THR A 250 18.26 -5.36 9.79
C THR A 250 17.57 -4.02 9.51
N LEU A 251 16.66 -3.96 8.52
CA LEU A 251 15.86 -2.74 8.25
C LEU A 251 15.05 -2.30 9.49
N ARG A 252 14.42 -3.26 10.20
CA ARG A 252 13.71 -2.98 11.45
C ARG A 252 14.64 -2.38 12.53
N SER A 253 15.83 -2.94 12.70
CA SER A 253 16.82 -2.46 13.66
C SER A 253 17.29 -1.03 13.36
N TRP A 254 17.26 -0.61 12.10
CA TRP A 254 17.53 0.79 11.70
C TRP A 254 16.35 1.73 11.95
N GLY A 255 15.17 1.19 12.31
CA GLY A 255 13.96 1.97 12.59
C GLY A 255 13.00 2.11 11.42
N VAL A 256 13.18 1.34 10.33
CA VAL A 256 12.17 1.23 9.26
C VAL A 256 10.89 0.68 9.85
N LYS A 257 9.75 1.31 9.56
CA LYS A 257 8.46 1.02 10.20
C LYS A 257 7.62 -0.03 9.48
N GLY A 258 7.92 -0.34 8.22
CA GLY A 258 7.14 -1.30 7.46
C GLY A 258 7.58 -1.45 6.01
N GLY A 259 6.81 -2.18 5.24
CA GLY A 259 7.02 -2.27 3.80
C GLY A 259 6.11 -3.25 3.07
N THR A 260 6.10 -3.14 1.74
CA THR A 260 5.35 -4.08 0.89
C THR A 260 6.11 -5.38 0.66
N CYS A 261 5.40 -6.50 0.75
CA CYS A 261 5.91 -7.81 0.39
C CYS A 261 4.91 -8.62 -0.43
N ASN A 262 5.41 -9.51 -1.30
CA ASN A 262 4.57 -10.43 -2.09
C ASN A 262 4.27 -11.73 -1.34
N ASP A 263 5.12 -12.09 -0.36
CA ASP A 263 5.02 -13.31 0.43
C ASP A 263 5.45 -13.04 1.88
N TYR A 264 4.78 -13.62 2.84
CA TYR A 264 4.97 -13.42 4.28
C TYR A 264 5.46 -14.67 5.03
N GLN A 265 5.32 -15.87 4.46
CA GLN A 265 5.52 -17.16 5.15
C GLN A 265 6.94 -17.38 5.67
N TRP A 266 7.90 -16.66 5.12
CA TRP A 266 9.32 -16.70 5.51
C TRP A 266 9.68 -15.66 6.60
N LEU A 267 8.78 -14.71 6.88
CA LEU A 267 8.98 -13.69 7.91
C LEU A 267 8.58 -14.27 9.26
N LYS A 268 9.55 -14.51 10.12
CA LYS A 268 9.33 -14.73 11.55
C LYS A 268 9.22 -13.35 12.19
N LEU A 269 8.01 -12.87 12.35
CA LEU A 269 7.70 -11.63 13.05
C LEU A 269 7.25 -12.03 14.45
N ASP A 270 8.21 -12.04 15.36
CA ASP A 270 7.98 -12.23 16.82
C ASP A 270 7.33 -10.97 17.41
#